data_d3a89f76af9b01b188db622879a6809a
#
_entry.id   d3a89f76af9b01b188db622879a6809a
#
_cell.length_a   1.000
_cell.length_b   1.000
_cell.length_c   1.000
_cell.angle_alpha   90.00
_cell.angle_beta   90.00
_cell.angle_gamma   90.00
#
_symmetry.space_group_name_H-M   'P 1'
#
loop_
_entity.id
_entity.type
_entity.pdbx_description
1 polymer ?
#
loop_
_entity_poly.entity_id
_entity_poly.type
_entity_poly.pdbx_seq_one_letter_code
_entity_poly.pdbx_strand_id
1 'polypeptide(L)'
;MTKAVRFHTSGGPEVLQLDDIQVGDPGPGQVRIRHTAMGVNFVDTYQRSGLYPMQLPAVAGNEGAGVVEALGAGVSDLKVG
;
A
#
# COMPACT_ATOMS: atom_id res chain seq x y z
N MET A 1 -10.53 5.70 9.23
CA MET A 1 -9.30 6.22 8.56
C MET A 1 -8.15 5.29 8.84
N THR A 2 -7.35 5.04 7.86
CA THR A 2 -6.19 4.14 7.94
C THR A 2 -4.92 4.97 7.85
N LYS A 3 -3.89 4.59 8.60
CA LYS A 3 -2.57 5.22 8.51
C LYS A 3 -1.76 4.57 7.40
N ALA A 4 -1.07 5.39 6.62
CA ALA A 4 -0.13 4.92 5.60
C ALA A 4 1.08 5.84 5.55
N VAL A 5 2.24 5.26 5.29
CA VAL A 5 3.45 6.02 5.03
C VAL A 5 3.47 6.37 3.55
N ARG A 6 3.41 7.67 3.24
CA ARG A 6 3.38 8.18 1.88
C ARG A 6 4.47 9.20 1.66
N PHE A 7 4.78 9.45 0.40
CA PHE A 7 5.63 10.58 0.00
C PHE A 7 4.93 11.36 -1.12
N HIS A 8 4.94 12.68 -0.98
CA HIS A 8 4.32 13.61 -1.92
C HIS A 8 5.33 14.18 -2.91
N THR A 9 6.61 14.05 -2.60
CA THR A 9 7.73 14.39 -3.47
C THR A 9 8.77 13.30 -3.36
N SER A 10 9.57 13.12 -4.41
CA SER A 10 10.71 12.21 -4.36
C SER A 10 11.84 12.80 -3.53
N GLY A 11 12.64 11.96 -2.92
CA GLY A 11 13.78 12.41 -2.13
C GLY A 11 14.30 11.36 -1.16
N GLY A 12 14.98 11.80 -0.12
CA GLY A 12 15.49 10.96 0.95
C GLY A 12 14.43 10.59 1.99
N PRO A 13 14.82 9.99 3.12
CA PRO A 13 13.86 9.55 4.13
C PRO A 13 12.98 10.68 4.69
N GLU A 14 13.44 11.91 4.64
CA GLU A 14 12.71 13.08 5.14
C GLU A 14 11.41 13.36 4.40
N VAL A 15 11.21 12.81 3.19
CA VAL A 15 9.98 13.00 2.42
C VAL A 15 8.86 12.06 2.87
N LEU A 16 9.16 11.06 3.69
CA LEU A 16 8.17 10.11 4.19
C LEU A 16 7.28 10.78 5.24
N GLN A 17 5.97 10.60 5.08
CA GLN A 17 4.96 11.16 5.99
C GLN A 17 3.98 10.07 6.40
N LEU A 18 3.55 10.12 7.66
CA LEU A 18 2.47 9.27 8.13
C LEU A 18 1.14 10.01 7.88
N ASP A 19 0.41 9.55 6.89
CA ASP A 19 -0.84 10.17 6.46
C ASP A 19 -2.04 9.30 6.83
N ASP A 20 -3.17 9.96 7.04
CA ASP A 20 -4.46 9.28 7.08
C ASP A 20 -4.98 9.12 5.66
N ILE A 21 -5.34 7.89 5.31
CA ILE A 21 -5.93 7.59 4.01
C ILE A 21 -7.26 6.88 4.19
N GLN A 22 -8.11 6.95 3.18
CA GLN A 22 -9.33 6.18 3.12
C GLN A 22 -9.13 5.02 2.17
N VAL A 23 -9.27 3.80 2.71
CA VAL A 23 -9.26 2.58 1.91
C VAL A 23 -10.71 2.22 1.64
N GLY A 24 -11.11 2.30 0.37
CA GLY A 24 -12.47 2.00 -0.03
C GLY A 24 -12.73 0.50 -0.12
N ASP A 25 -13.93 0.15 -0.60
CA ASP A 25 -14.29 -1.23 -0.88
C ASP A 25 -13.46 -1.76 -2.05
N PRO A 26 -13.14 -3.08 -2.07
CA PRO A 26 -12.38 -3.65 -3.18
C PRO A 26 -13.20 -3.62 -4.47
N GLY A 27 -12.56 -3.24 -5.56
CA GLY A 27 -13.13 -3.30 -6.89
C GLY A 27 -13.17 -4.73 -7.44
N PRO A 28 -13.68 -4.92 -8.68
CA PRO A 28 -13.71 -6.25 -9.31
C PRO A 28 -12.31 -6.88 -9.35
N GLY A 29 -12.20 -8.14 -8.94
CA GLY A 29 -10.95 -8.86 -8.92
C GLY A 29 -9.99 -8.46 -7.79
N GLN A 30 -10.41 -7.59 -6.90
CA GLN A 30 -9.59 -7.08 -5.81
C GLN A 30 -10.07 -7.59 -4.45
N VAL A 31 -9.18 -7.54 -3.47
CA VAL A 31 -9.51 -7.82 -2.08
C VAL A 31 -8.97 -6.68 -1.20
N ARG A 32 -9.61 -6.47 -0.05
CA ARG A 32 -9.08 -5.57 0.97
C ARG A 32 -8.47 -6.43 2.08
N ILE A 33 -7.24 -6.13 2.42
CA ILE A 33 -6.46 -6.88 3.40
C ILE A 33 -6.19 -5.98 4.61
N ARG A 34 -6.39 -6.54 5.81
CA ARG A 34 -5.88 -5.95 7.03
C ARG A 34 -4.47 -6.48 7.24
N HIS A 35 -3.48 -5.65 7.02
CA HIS A 35 -2.08 -6.05 7.17
C HIS A 35 -1.72 -6.29 8.62
N THR A 36 -1.01 -7.39 8.86
CA THR A 36 -0.38 -7.70 10.15
C THR A 36 1.13 -7.53 10.12
N ALA A 37 1.71 -7.52 8.92
CA ALA A 37 3.13 -7.28 8.70
C ALA A 37 3.33 -6.64 7.34
N MET A 38 4.32 -5.75 7.24
CA MET A 38 4.69 -5.10 5.99
C MET A 38 6.21 -5.14 5.88
N GLY A 39 6.71 -5.73 4.77
CA GLY A 39 8.13 -5.82 4.52
C GLY A 39 8.69 -4.54 3.90
N VAL A 40 9.95 -4.26 4.21
CA VAL A 40 10.70 -3.17 3.59
C VAL A 40 11.79 -3.78 2.73
N ASN A 41 11.85 -3.36 1.48
CA ASN A 41 12.80 -3.86 0.50
C ASN A 41 13.62 -2.73 -0.09
N PHE A 42 14.79 -3.06 -0.64
CA PHE A 42 15.69 -2.05 -1.17
C PHE A 42 15.05 -1.25 -2.31
N VAL A 43 14.18 -1.86 -3.12
CA VAL A 43 13.47 -1.19 -4.21
C VAL A 43 12.60 -0.02 -3.70
N ASP A 44 12.15 -0.08 -2.46
CA ASP A 44 11.33 0.99 -1.87
C ASP A 44 12.11 2.32 -1.82
N THR A 45 13.42 2.25 -1.61
CA THR A 45 14.28 3.43 -1.62
C THR A 45 14.43 4.02 -3.02
N TYR A 46 14.46 3.18 -4.04
CA TYR A 46 14.54 3.63 -5.44
C TYR A 46 13.25 4.34 -5.86
N GLN A 47 12.10 3.84 -5.43
CA GLN A 47 10.82 4.48 -5.70
C GLN A 47 10.70 5.81 -4.96
N ARG A 48 11.08 5.86 -3.69
CA ARG A 48 11.08 7.08 -2.90
C ARG A 48 12.00 8.15 -3.48
N SER A 49 13.20 7.77 -3.92
CA SER A 49 14.20 8.71 -4.45
C SER A 49 13.86 9.23 -5.84
N GLY A 50 12.93 8.57 -6.54
CA GLY A 50 12.57 8.93 -7.91
C GLY A 50 13.38 8.21 -8.99
N LEU A 51 14.28 7.30 -8.61
CA LEU A 51 15.01 6.47 -9.57
C LEU A 51 14.04 5.60 -10.39
N TYR A 52 13.00 5.10 -9.72
CA TYR A 52 11.85 4.45 -10.36
C TYR A 52 10.62 5.34 -10.16
N PRO A 53 10.24 6.15 -11.17
CA PRO A 53 9.16 7.12 -10.99
C PRO A 53 7.84 6.47 -10.60
N MET A 54 7.09 7.15 -9.73
CA MET A 54 5.76 6.74 -9.30
C MET A 54 4.80 7.91 -9.38
N GLN A 55 3.50 7.61 -9.50
CA GLN A 55 2.46 8.62 -9.40
C GLN A 55 2.36 9.09 -7.94
N LEU A 56 2.51 10.39 -7.72
CA LEU A 56 2.50 10.98 -6.37
C LEU A 56 1.12 11.58 -6.04
N PRO A 57 0.70 11.58 -4.78
CA PRO A 57 1.39 10.98 -3.64
C PRO A 57 1.36 9.45 -3.70
N ALA A 58 2.45 8.82 -3.31
CA ALA A 58 2.60 7.37 -3.37
C ALA A 58 2.72 6.78 -1.98
N VAL A 59 2.13 5.60 -1.80
CA VAL A 59 2.32 4.80 -0.57
C VAL A 59 3.62 4.03 -0.72
N ALA A 60 4.49 4.12 0.28
CA ALA A 60 5.75 3.41 0.29
C ALA A 60 5.53 1.92 0.57
N GLY A 61 6.35 1.07 -0.06
CA GLY A 61 6.36 -0.36 0.17
C GLY A 61 5.62 -1.15 -0.89
N ASN A 62 6.03 -2.42 -1.06
CA ASN A 62 5.51 -3.32 -2.08
C ASN A 62 5.17 -4.71 -1.54
N GLU A 63 5.18 -4.89 -0.22
CA GLU A 63 5.07 -6.21 0.40
C GLU A 63 4.26 -6.12 1.67
N GLY A 64 3.41 -7.10 1.87
CA GLY A 64 2.62 -7.16 3.09
C GLY A 64 1.99 -8.52 3.27
N ALA A 65 1.64 -8.85 4.49
CA ALA A 65 0.91 -10.04 4.86
C ALA A 65 -0.20 -9.66 5.83
N GLY A 66 -1.32 -10.34 5.72
CA GLY A 66 -2.45 -10.02 6.59
C GLY A 66 -3.65 -10.92 6.34
N VAL A 67 -4.79 -10.44 6.78
CA VAL A 67 -6.06 -11.16 6.72
C VAL A 67 -6.98 -10.46 5.73
N VAL A 68 -7.59 -11.23 4.84
CA VAL A 68 -8.60 -10.71 3.92
C VAL A 68 -9.83 -10.28 4.71
N GLU A 69 -10.23 -9.02 4.59
CA GLU A 69 -11.40 -8.49 5.30
C GLU A 69 -12.58 -8.18 4.39
N ALA A 70 -12.34 -8.07 3.07
CA ALA A 70 -13.42 -7.87 2.11
C ALA A 70 -13.01 -8.40 0.73
N LEU A 71 -13.98 -8.89 -0.03
CA LEU A 71 -13.78 -9.42 -1.38
C LEU A 71 -14.49 -8.53 -2.39
N GLY A 72 -13.83 -8.26 -3.51
CA GLY A 72 -14.44 -7.63 -4.67
C GLY A 72 -15.23 -8.63 -5.52
N ALA A 73 -15.95 -8.11 -6.50
CA ALA A 73 -16.73 -8.94 -7.41
C ALA A 73 -15.81 -9.89 -8.19
N GLY A 74 -16.23 -11.13 -8.36
CA GLY A 74 -15.49 -12.13 -9.13
C GLY A 74 -14.37 -12.85 -8.36
N VAL A 75 -14.11 -12.48 -7.11
CA VAL A 75 -13.11 -13.17 -6.28
C VAL A 75 -13.75 -14.38 -5.62
N SER A 76 -13.31 -15.58 -5.98
CA SER A 76 -13.86 -16.84 -5.47
C SER A 76 -12.82 -17.79 -4.88
N ASP A 77 -11.54 -17.51 -5.10
CA ASP A 77 -10.42 -18.35 -4.64
C ASP A 77 -9.90 -17.96 -3.26
N LEU A 78 -10.42 -16.88 -2.67
CA LEU A 78 -10.09 -16.40 -1.33
C LEU A 78 -11.36 -16.24 -0.51
N LYS A 79 -11.21 -16.25 0.81
CA LYS A 79 -12.30 -16.06 1.78
C LYS A 79 -11.90 -14.98 2.77
N VAL A 80 -12.91 -14.31 3.33
CA VAL A 80 -12.72 -13.42 4.48
C VAL A 80 -12.24 -14.25 5.67
N GLY A 81 -11.13 -13.82 6.28
CA GLY A 81 -10.52 -14.52 7.42
C GLY A 81 -9.24 -15.27 7.14
#